data_e142b3699978fee8313a7df3cb955893
#
_entry.id   e142b3699978fee8313a7df3cb955893
#
_cell.length_a   1.000
_cell.length_b   1.000
_cell.length_c   1.000
_cell.angle_alpha   90.00
_cell.angle_beta   90.00
_cell.angle_gamma   90.00
#
_symmetry.space_group_name_H-M   'P 1'
#
loop_
_entity.id
_entity.type
_entity.pdbx_description
1 polymer ?
#
loop_
_entity_poly.entity_id
_entity_poly.type
_entity_poly.pdbx_seq_one_letter_code
_entity_poly.pdbx_strand_id
1 'polypeptide(L)'
;MQRERLQNYVGNGTPVAPTFSAPEMQRRLDAIRKVMAAQGIDAALFTSYHCINYYADFLFCQFGRRYGFLVDHNVATSISAGIDGGQPWRRTFGGRNVTYTDWQKDNYFHAIRQLTGGVKRLGIEFDHITIDTLNLLKAEFPGMEFVDIAAHSMRLRMIKSAEEITHIEKMTRIADIGGGAVVEASLVGTPEHEVALHATATMVREIARIWPQGELLDTWTWFQSGINTDGAHNPVTSRKIEAGDILSLNCFPMVAGYYVALERTLFAEHASDEHLRLWDFNCQIHDRGKELLVPGAKCSDIAKELNEMYAAQDLLQYRSFGYGHSFGVLCHYYGREAGLELREDCDTVLEPGMVVSMEPMITIPNHMAGAGGYREHDILVITEGGNRNITGFPYGPEHLIVAGKRKAAE
;
A
#
# COMPACT_ATOMS: atom_id res chain seq x y z
N MET A 1 1.50 14.67 -40.86
CA MET A 1 0.63 14.47 -39.70
C MET A 1 1.25 15.23 -38.54
N GLN A 2 0.51 16.15 -37.92
CA GLN A 2 1.05 16.97 -36.79
C GLN A 2 1.21 16.09 -35.55
N ARG A 3 2.40 15.54 -35.33
CA ARG A 3 2.77 14.81 -34.09
C ARG A 3 3.03 15.72 -32.88
N GLU A 4 2.90 17.04 -33.05
CA GLU A 4 3.53 18.03 -32.16
C GLU A 4 2.55 18.91 -31.39
N ARG A 5 1.36 18.39 -31.04
CA ARG A 5 0.47 19.18 -30.20
C ARG A 5 0.58 18.76 -28.74
N LEU A 6 1.16 19.66 -27.97
CA LEU A 6 1.00 19.66 -26.52
C LEU A 6 -0.18 20.54 -26.16
N GLN A 7 -0.93 20.14 -25.16
CA GLN A 7 -2.01 20.94 -24.59
C GLN A 7 -1.47 21.67 -23.35
N ASN A 8 -1.88 22.91 -23.16
CA ASN A 8 -1.48 23.69 -22.00
C ASN A 8 -2.71 23.98 -21.15
N TYR A 9 -2.77 23.37 -19.96
CA TYR A 9 -3.81 23.59 -18.97
C TYR A 9 -3.30 24.35 -17.74
N VAL A 10 -2.14 24.97 -17.80
CA VAL A 10 -1.58 25.83 -16.75
C VAL A 10 -2.53 27.01 -16.52
N GLY A 11 -2.86 27.25 -15.25
CA GLY A 11 -3.81 28.29 -14.88
C GLY A 11 -5.28 27.86 -14.96
N ASN A 12 -5.58 26.60 -15.32
CA ASN A 12 -6.94 26.10 -15.37
C ASN A 12 -7.42 25.65 -13.97
N GLY A 13 -7.99 26.56 -13.23
CA GLY A 13 -8.50 26.39 -11.87
C GLY A 13 -7.47 26.76 -10.79
N THR A 14 -7.77 26.36 -9.55
CA THR A 14 -6.90 26.63 -8.40
C THR A 14 -6.12 25.36 -8.04
N PRO A 15 -4.79 25.45 -7.78
CA PRO A 15 -4.03 24.32 -7.29
C PRO A 15 -4.60 23.76 -5.99
N VAL A 16 -4.60 22.45 -5.86
CA VAL A 16 -4.97 21.74 -4.64
C VAL A 16 -3.80 21.78 -3.66
N ALA A 17 -4.10 21.95 -2.39
CA ALA A 17 -3.06 21.84 -1.36
C ALA A 17 -2.41 20.45 -1.41
N PRO A 18 -1.08 20.34 -1.40
CA PRO A 18 -0.42 19.06 -1.43
C PRO A 18 -0.68 18.27 -0.14
N THR A 19 -0.55 16.95 -0.23
CA THR A 19 -0.71 16.03 0.91
C THR A 19 0.33 16.27 1.99
N PHE A 20 1.56 16.53 1.56
CA PHE A 20 2.70 16.79 2.43
C PHE A 20 3.19 18.23 2.25
N SER A 21 3.92 18.73 3.24
CA SER A 21 4.46 20.09 3.18
C SER A 21 5.44 20.27 2.00
N ALA A 22 5.58 21.52 1.54
CA ALA A 22 6.54 21.82 0.49
C ALA A 22 7.99 21.45 0.86
N PRO A 23 8.47 21.61 2.11
CA PRO A 23 9.78 21.11 2.53
C PRO A 23 9.91 19.58 2.41
N GLU A 24 8.89 18.82 2.77
CA GLU A 24 8.91 17.35 2.63
C GLU A 24 8.96 16.91 1.15
N MET A 25 8.13 17.49 0.30
CA MET A 25 8.15 17.21 -1.13
C MET A 25 9.50 17.59 -1.76
N GLN A 26 10.07 18.70 -1.36
CA GLN A 26 11.41 19.12 -1.81
C GLN A 26 12.49 18.15 -1.32
N ARG A 27 12.42 17.68 -0.07
CA ARG A 27 13.33 16.68 0.49
C ARG A 27 13.35 15.41 -0.39
N ARG A 28 12.19 14.93 -0.84
CA ARG A 28 12.08 13.75 -1.74
C ARG A 28 12.77 13.99 -3.06
N LEU A 29 12.55 15.14 -3.68
CA LEU A 29 13.21 15.52 -4.93
C LEU A 29 14.72 15.67 -4.76
N ASP A 30 15.18 16.25 -3.67
CA ASP A 30 16.61 16.42 -3.38
C ASP A 30 17.29 15.07 -3.09
N ALA A 31 16.58 14.14 -2.46
CA ALA A 31 17.07 12.80 -2.20
C ALA A 31 17.34 12.03 -3.51
N ILE A 32 16.40 12.05 -4.45
CA ILE A 32 16.60 11.39 -5.75
C ILE A 32 17.66 12.11 -6.60
N ARG A 33 17.74 13.44 -6.54
CA ARG A 33 18.79 14.21 -7.21
C ARG A 33 20.20 13.84 -6.69
N LYS A 34 20.34 13.58 -5.40
CA LYS A 34 21.61 13.07 -4.83
C LYS A 34 21.97 11.70 -5.41
N VAL A 35 21.00 10.81 -5.57
CA VAL A 35 21.21 9.51 -6.25
C VAL A 35 21.63 9.74 -7.69
N MET A 36 20.93 10.60 -8.43
CA MET A 36 21.27 10.95 -9.82
C MET A 36 22.72 11.44 -9.93
N ALA A 37 23.11 12.38 -9.08
CA ALA A 37 24.47 12.92 -9.08
C ALA A 37 25.53 11.84 -8.77
N ALA A 38 25.28 10.98 -7.80
CA ALA A 38 26.19 9.88 -7.44
C ALA A 38 26.34 8.84 -8.54
N GLN A 39 25.29 8.61 -9.35
CA GLN A 39 25.28 7.65 -10.46
C GLN A 39 25.61 8.28 -11.81
N GLY A 40 25.85 9.59 -11.87
CA GLY A 40 26.09 10.32 -13.13
C GLY A 40 24.89 10.31 -14.07
N ILE A 41 23.67 10.38 -13.53
CA ILE A 41 22.39 10.39 -14.24
C ILE A 41 21.98 11.84 -14.48
N ASP A 42 21.66 12.21 -15.72
CA ASP A 42 21.30 13.58 -16.10
C ASP A 42 19.84 13.91 -15.71
N ALA A 43 18.95 12.93 -15.87
CA ALA A 43 17.54 13.04 -15.49
C ALA A 43 16.97 11.67 -15.09
N ALA A 44 15.91 11.65 -14.30
CA ALA A 44 15.16 10.44 -13.94
C ALA A 44 13.72 10.55 -14.44
N LEU A 45 13.24 9.54 -15.16
CA LEU A 45 11.86 9.40 -15.63
C LEU A 45 11.17 8.30 -14.83
N PHE A 46 10.27 8.69 -13.96
CA PHE A 46 9.39 7.79 -13.25
C PHE A 46 8.13 7.52 -14.08
N THR A 47 7.76 6.27 -14.22
CA THR A 47 6.57 5.81 -14.95
C THR A 47 5.65 4.97 -14.09
N SER A 48 6.13 4.51 -12.94
CA SER A 48 5.33 3.76 -11.99
C SER A 48 4.33 4.66 -11.26
N TYR A 49 3.18 4.08 -10.94
CA TYR A 49 2.12 4.77 -10.23
C TYR A 49 2.59 5.25 -8.85
N HIS A 50 3.31 4.41 -8.13
CA HIS A 50 3.82 4.72 -6.80
C HIS A 50 4.90 5.80 -6.80
N CYS A 51 5.85 5.77 -7.73
CA CYS A 51 6.90 6.79 -7.77
C CYS A 51 6.40 8.14 -8.27
N ILE A 52 5.49 8.16 -9.26
CA ILE A 52 4.83 9.41 -9.66
C ILE A 52 4.09 10.01 -8.46
N ASN A 53 3.32 9.21 -7.73
CA ASN A 53 2.64 9.71 -6.52
C ASN A 53 3.63 10.17 -5.45
N TYR A 54 4.69 9.42 -5.17
CA TYR A 54 5.67 9.73 -4.15
C TYR A 54 6.41 11.05 -4.40
N TYR A 55 6.86 11.28 -5.65
CA TYR A 55 7.67 12.45 -5.99
C TYR A 55 6.84 13.65 -6.47
N ALA A 56 5.66 13.43 -7.01
CA ALA A 56 4.83 14.48 -7.60
C ALA A 56 3.58 14.82 -6.78
N ASP A 57 3.22 14.01 -5.76
CA ASP A 57 1.93 14.09 -5.06
C ASP A 57 0.72 13.96 -6.02
N PHE A 58 0.93 13.29 -7.14
CA PHE A 58 -0.09 13.13 -8.18
C PHE A 58 -0.53 11.68 -8.34
N LEU A 59 -1.68 11.36 -7.77
CA LEU A 59 -2.35 10.08 -7.94
C LEU A 59 -3.20 10.16 -9.22
N PHE A 60 -2.65 9.67 -10.34
CA PHE A 60 -3.31 9.75 -11.63
C PHE A 60 -4.26 8.57 -11.89
N CYS A 61 -5.19 8.73 -12.84
CA CYS A 61 -6.10 7.68 -13.25
C CYS A 61 -5.44 6.70 -14.24
N GLN A 62 -5.45 5.41 -13.92
CA GLN A 62 -4.77 4.36 -14.71
C GLN A 62 -5.64 3.79 -15.85
N PHE A 63 -6.30 4.62 -16.66
CA PHE A 63 -7.13 4.16 -17.78
C PHE A 63 -6.35 3.91 -19.08
N GLY A 64 -5.20 3.21 -19.00
CA GLY A 64 -4.45 2.80 -20.18
C GLY A 64 -3.74 3.94 -20.93
N ARG A 65 -3.61 5.11 -20.31
CA ARG A 65 -2.76 6.21 -20.78
C ARG A 65 -1.39 6.10 -20.13
N ARG A 66 -0.36 6.62 -20.81
CA ARG A 66 1.00 6.68 -20.27
C ARG A 66 1.16 7.98 -19.48
N TYR A 67 1.72 7.88 -18.29
CA TYR A 67 2.09 9.01 -17.44
C TYR A 67 3.58 8.99 -17.18
N GLY A 68 4.12 10.09 -16.75
CA GLY A 68 5.51 10.20 -16.34
C GLY A 68 5.73 11.36 -15.37
N PHE A 69 6.79 11.26 -14.62
CA PHE A 69 7.33 12.35 -13.85
C PHE A 69 8.83 12.42 -14.10
N LEU A 70 9.26 13.47 -14.74
CA LEU A 70 10.66 13.67 -15.07
C LEU A 70 11.29 14.64 -14.10
N VAL A 71 12.37 14.20 -13.47
CA VAL A 71 13.17 14.98 -12.53
C VAL A 71 14.55 15.21 -13.15
N ASP A 72 14.94 16.42 -13.34
CA ASP A 72 16.33 16.80 -13.63
C ASP A 72 16.98 17.48 -12.42
N HIS A 73 18.20 17.97 -12.55
CA HIS A 73 18.94 18.58 -11.44
C HIS A 73 18.30 19.86 -10.91
N ASN A 74 17.41 20.52 -11.66
CA ASN A 74 16.84 21.82 -11.30
C ASN A 74 15.33 21.79 -11.16
N VAL A 75 14.63 21.05 -12.04
CA VAL A 75 13.18 21.05 -12.13
C VAL A 75 12.61 19.64 -12.11
N ALA A 76 11.32 19.54 -11.82
CA ALA A 76 10.56 18.31 -11.94
C ALA A 76 9.24 18.61 -12.66
N THR A 77 8.82 17.75 -13.58
CA THR A 77 7.68 18.02 -14.47
C THR A 77 6.87 16.73 -14.66
N SER A 78 5.57 16.78 -14.41
CA SER A 78 4.67 15.67 -14.75
C SER A 78 4.34 15.67 -16.24
N ILE A 79 4.12 14.47 -16.79
CA ILE A 79 3.73 14.23 -18.16
C ILE A 79 2.42 13.46 -18.13
N SER A 80 1.37 14.05 -18.67
CA SER A 80 0.00 13.52 -18.57
C SER A 80 -0.75 13.54 -19.91
N ALA A 81 -1.80 12.72 -19.98
CA ALA A 81 -2.66 12.67 -21.16
C ALA A 81 -3.67 13.83 -21.20
N GLY A 82 -4.03 14.29 -22.39
CA GLY A 82 -4.97 15.38 -22.58
C GLY A 82 -6.37 15.15 -22.02
N ILE A 83 -6.76 13.87 -21.88
CA ILE A 83 -8.06 13.51 -21.30
C ILE A 83 -8.22 13.96 -19.84
N ASP A 84 -7.14 14.12 -19.09
CA ASP A 84 -7.17 14.57 -17.69
C ASP A 84 -7.33 16.08 -17.52
N GLY A 85 -7.25 16.84 -18.61
CA GLY A 85 -7.42 18.29 -18.61
C GLY A 85 -6.47 19.02 -17.68
N GLY A 86 -6.98 19.91 -16.85
CA GLY A 86 -6.18 20.70 -15.90
C GLY A 86 -5.87 20.01 -14.57
N GLN A 87 -6.37 18.80 -14.31
CA GLN A 87 -6.16 18.11 -13.05
C GLN A 87 -4.68 17.88 -12.73
N PRO A 88 -3.83 17.38 -13.66
CA PRO A 88 -2.41 17.17 -13.39
C PRO A 88 -1.70 18.43 -12.93
N TRP A 89 -1.98 19.58 -13.57
CA TRP A 89 -1.41 20.85 -13.15
C TRP A 89 -1.86 21.28 -11.75
N ARG A 90 -3.16 21.07 -11.42
CA ARG A 90 -3.67 21.46 -10.10
C ARG A 90 -3.15 20.60 -8.97
N ARG A 91 -2.81 19.34 -9.24
CA ARG A 91 -2.46 18.34 -8.20
C ARG A 91 -0.96 18.01 -8.14
N THR A 92 -0.20 18.23 -9.21
CA THR A 92 1.25 17.98 -9.18
C THR A 92 1.96 19.01 -8.30
N PHE A 93 2.77 18.53 -7.38
CA PHE A 93 3.62 19.41 -6.57
C PHE A 93 4.49 20.32 -7.47
N GLY A 94 4.52 21.62 -7.17
CA GLY A 94 5.22 22.63 -7.97
C GLY A 94 4.49 23.06 -9.25
N GLY A 95 3.36 22.45 -9.62
CA GLY A 95 2.49 22.87 -10.70
C GLY A 95 3.08 22.78 -12.12
N ARG A 96 4.22 22.10 -12.32
CA ARG A 96 4.79 21.89 -13.66
C ARG A 96 4.23 20.64 -14.29
N ASN A 97 3.55 20.81 -15.41
CA ASN A 97 2.95 19.71 -16.16
C ASN A 97 3.08 19.96 -17.66
N VAL A 98 3.37 18.91 -18.41
CA VAL A 98 3.25 18.85 -19.87
C VAL A 98 2.15 17.87 -20.22
N THR A 99 1.13 18.34 -20.93
CA THR A 99 0.02 17.51 -21.34
C THR A 99 0.15 17.20 -22.84
N TYR A 100 0.28 15.92 -23.17
CA TYR A 100 0.30 15.48 -24.57
C TYR A 100 -1.13 15.20 -25.08
N THR A 101 -1.33 15.37 -26.38
CA THR A 101 -2.58 14.97 -27.03
C THR A 101 -2.60 13.44 -27.18
N ASP A 102 -3.67 12.78 -26.80
CA ASP A 102 -3.73 11.32 -26.70
C ASP A 102 -4.44 10.64 -27.89
N TRP A 103 -4.72 11.37 -28.95
CA TRP A 103 -5.22 10.80 -30.21
C TRP A 103 -4.16 10.26 -31.17
N GLN A 104 -2.88 10.41 -30.82
CA GLN A 104 -1.76 9.85 -31.56
C GLN A 104 -0.84 9.06 -30.62
N LYS A 105 -0.50 7.84 -31.03
CA LYS A 105 0.22 6.86 -30.23
C LYS A 105 1.55 7.35 -29.65
N ASP A 106 2.28 8.17 -30.40
CA ASP A 106 3.66 8.56 -30.06
C ASP A 106 3.77 9.92 -29.34
N ASN A 107 2.65 10.60 -29.08
CA ASN A 107 2.68 11.94 -28.48
C ASN A 107 3.24 11.96 -27.06
N TYR A 108 3.12 10.87 -26.31
CA TYR A 108 3.76 10.71 -25.02
C TYR A 108 5.29 10.85 -25.13
N PHE A 109 5.93 10.18 -26.10
CA PHE A 109 7.38 10.25 -26.28
C PHE A 109 7.82 11.62 -26.82
N HIS A 110 6.98 12.28 -27.63
CA HIS A 110 7.21 13.66 -28.04
C HIS A 110 7.25 14.59 -26.80
N ALA A 111 6.34 14.44 -25.85
CA ALA A 111 6.34 15.21 -24.60
C ALA A 111 7.63 14.98 -23.78
N ILE A 112 8.09 13.73 -23.68
CA ILE A 112 9.36 13.41 -22.99
C ILE A 112 10.53 14.12 -23.72
N ARG A 113 10.55 14.10 -25.05
CA ARG A 113 11.62 14.73 -25.86
C ARG A 113 11.73 16.23 -25.61
N GLN A 114 10.60 16.92 -25.40
CA GLN A 114 10.61 18.35 -25.05
C GLN A 114 11.29 18.65 -23.71
N LEU A 115 11.37 17.66 -22.83
CA LEU A 115 11.93 17.79 -21.51
C LEU A 115 13.35 17.25 -21.37
N THR A 116 13.81 16.44 -22.34
CA THR A 116 15.10 15.72 -22.26
C THR A 116 16.17 16.27 -23.19
N GLY A 117 16.07 17.53 -23.60
CA GLY A 117 17.09 18.16 -24.44
C GLY A 117 18.46 18.12 -23.76
N GLY A 118 19.44 17.44 -24.41
CA GLY A 118 20.81 17.33 -23.88
C GLY A 118 21.04 16.20 -22.87
N VAL A 119 20.00 15.47 -22.44
CA VAL A 119 20.11 14.29 -21.58
C VAL A 119 20.79 13.15 -22.35
N LYS A 120 21.83 12.55 -21.77
CA LYS A 120 22.53 11.39 -22.31
C LYS A 120 22.31 10.14 -21.49
N ARG A 121 22.17 10.28 -20.17
CA ARG A 121 21.93 9.20 -19.22
C ARG A 121 20.62 9.43 -18.49
N LEU A 122 19.61 8.60 -18.78
CA LEU A 122 18.28 8.68 -18.23
C LEU A 122 18.04 7.55 -17.23
N GLY A 123 17.79 7.89 -15.98
CA GLY A 123 17.36 6.95 -14.95
C GLY A 123 15.91 6.51 -15.21
N ILE A 124 15.64 5.21 -15.17
CA ILE A 124 14.29 4.64 -15.28
C ILE A 124 14.13 3.46 -14.32
N GLU A 125 12.90 3.06 -14.06
CA GLU A 125 12.56 1.98 -13.11
C GLU A 125 12.54 0.63 -13.84
N PHE A 126 13.59 -0.18 -13.71
CA PHE A 126 13.71 -1.48 -14.38
C PHE A 126 12.77 -2.54 -13.79
N ASP A 127 12.35 -2.38 -12.55
CA ASP A 127 11.38 -3.24 -11.87
C ASP A 127 9.93 -2.99 -12.29
N HIS A 128 9.69 -1.89 -13.01
CA HIS A 128 8.33 -1.48 -13.41
C HIS A 128 8.16 -1.31 -14.91
N ILE A 129 9.16 -0.77 -15.61
CA ILE A 129 9.03 -0.46 -17.02
C ILE A 129 8.82 -1.73 -17.86
N THR A 130 7.79 -1.75 -18.71
CA THR A 130 7.58 -2.89 -19.58
C THR A 130 8.64 -2.95 -20.68
N ILE A 131 8.93 -4.16 -21.18
CA ILE A 131 9.86 -4.35 -22.33
C ILE A 131 9.39 -3.54 -23.54
N ASP A 132 8.08 -3.49 -23.82
CA ASP A 132 7.51 -2.67 -24.89
C ASP A 132 7.85 -1.20 -24.72
N THR A 133 7.62 -0.64 -23.53
CA THR A 133 7.92 0.76 -23.25
C THR A 133 9.41 1.06 -23.35
N LEU A 134 10.27 0.17 -22.85
CA LEU A 134 11.73 0.32 -23.00
C LEU A 134 12.17 0.29 -24.46
N ASN A 135 11.62 -0.60 -25.28
CA ASN A 135 11.93 -0.67 -26.70
C ASN A 135 11.49 0.60 -27.44
N LEU A 136 10.32 1.13 -27.10
CA LEU A 136 9.84 2.40 -27.64
C LEU A 136 10.72 3.58 -27.22
N LEU A 137 11.17 3.62 -25.97
CA LEU A 137 12.13 4.63 -25.50
C LEU A 137 13.46 4.53 -26.25
N LYS A 138 14.01 3.33 -26.42
CA LYS A 138 15.25 3.12 -27.17
C LYS A 138 15.12 3.56 -28.65
N ALA A 139 13.99 3.28 -29.25
CA ALA A 139 13.72 3.71 -30.64
C ALA A 139 13.56 5.23 -30.77
N GLU A 140 12.94 5.86 -29.78
CA GLU A 140 12.68 7.30 -29.78
C GLU A 140 13.92 8.14 -29.41
N PHE A 141 14.82 7.60 -28.58
CA PHE A 141 16.01 8.27 -28.09
C PHE A 141 17.29 7.47 -28.42
N PRO A 142 17.64 7.36 -29.71
CA PRO A 142 18.83 6.63 -30.11
C PRO A 142 20.09 7.27 -29.50
N GLY A 143 20.92 6.45 -28.85
CA GLY A 143 22.14 6.90 -28.18
C GLY A 143 21.97 7.36 -26.73
N MET A 144 20.75 7.36 -26.18
CA MET A 144 20.52 7.55 -24.74
C MET A 144 20.87 6.27 -23.97
N GLU A 145 21.63 6.42 -22.91
CA GLU A 145 21.87 5.35 -21.93
C GLU A 145 20.76 5.32 -20.92
N PHE A 146 20.13 4.15 -20.71
CA PHE A 146 19.12 3.94 -19.67
C PHE A 146 19.76 3.26 -18.45
N VAL A 147 19.59 3.86 -17.27
CA VAL A 147 20.19 3.42 -16.00
C VAL A 147 19.08 3.03 -15.03
N ASP A 148 19.24 1.91 -14.36
CA ASP A 148 18.26 1.48 -13.35
C ASP A 148 18.35 2.34 -12.06
N ILE A 149 17.23 2.89 -11.62
CA ILE A 149 17.10 3.65 -10.37
C ILE A 149 16.10 3.03 -9.39
N ALA A 150 15.51 1.88 -9.72
CA ALA A 150 14.42 1.28 -8.95
C ALA A 150 14.83 0.99 -7.51
N ALA A 151 15.93 0.26 -7.30
CA ALA A 151 16.41 -0.10 -5.97
C ALA A 151 16.74 1.13 -5.11
N HIS A 152 17.30 2.18 -5.71
CA HIS A 152 17.58 3.44 -5.02
C HIS A 152 16.29 4.15 -4.59
N SER A 153 15.30 4.24 -5.49
CA SER A 153 14.00 4.84 -5.19
C SER A 153 13.26 4.06 -4.11
N MET A 154 13.26 2.71 -4.18
CA MET A 154 12.69 1.86 -3.14
C MET A 154 13.34 2.14 -1.77
N ARG A 155 14.67 2.23 -1.72
CA ARG A 155 15.39 2.53 -0.47
C ARG A 155 14.99 3.88 0.12
N LEU A 156 14.80 4.92 -0.71
CA LEU A 156 14.34 6.23 -0.25
C LEU A 156 12.93 6.19 0.36
N ARG A 157 12.04 5.34 -0.15
CA ARG A 157 10.68 5.17 0.38
C ARG A 157 10.62 4.31 1.64
N MET A 158 11.57 3.40 1.84
CA MET A 158 11.59 2.52 3.02
C MET A 158 11.68 3.29 4.34
N ILE A 159 12.44 4.38 4.38
CA ILE A 159 12.56 5.25 5.55
C ILE A 159 11.56 6.39 5.42
N LYS A 160 10.51 6.35 6.21
CA LYS A 160 9.43 7.34 6.21
C LYS A 160 9.86 8.60 6.96
N SER A 161 9.46 9.75 6.44
CA SER A 161 9.58 11.02 7.16
C SER A 161 8.57 11.10 8.32
N ALA A 162 8.76 12.06 9.21
CA ALA A 162 7.80 12.31 10.28
C ALA A 162 6.39 12.67 9.76
N GLU A 163 6.30 13.35 8.61
CA GLU A 163 5.02 13.68 7.99
C GLU A 163 4.35 12.43 7.39
N GLU A 164 5.11 11.55 6.75
CA GLU A 164 4.60 10.27 6.24
C GLU A 164 4.08 9.39 7.39
N ILE A 165 4.84 9.29 8.49
CA ILE A 165 4.42 8.54 9.68
C ILE A 165 3.12 9.13 10.25
N THR A 166 3.05 10.46 10.39
CA THR A 166 1.84 11.14 10.88
C THR A 166 0.63 10.88 9.97
N HIS A 167 0.84 10.84 8.64
CA HIS A 167 -0.20 10.53 7.67
C HIS A 167 -0.68 9.08 7.82
N ILE A 168 0.25 8.12 7.90
CA ILE A 168 -0.04 6.69 8.12
C ILE A 168 -0.80 6.48 9.44
N GLU A 169 -0.41 7.15 10.54
CA GLU A 169 -1.11 7.09 11.82
C GLU A 169 -2.56 7.58 11.75
N LYS A 170 -2.81 8.65 11.01
CA LYS A 170 -4.19 9.14 10.80
C LYS A 170 -5.02 8.12 10.02
N MET A 171 -4.39 7.44 9.07
CA MET A 171 -5.06 6.43 8.26
C MET A 171 -5.33 5.14 9.03
N THR A 172 -4.43 4.73 9.95
CA THR A 172 -4.70 3.57 10.82
C THR A 172 -5.97 3.75 11.63
N ARG A 173 -6.26 4.98 12.08
CA ARG A 173 -7.53 5.28 12.77
C ARG A 173 -8.75 5.12 11.86
N ILE A 174 -8.60 5.37 10.55
CA ILE A 174 -9.68 5.08 9.59
C ILE A 174 -9.90 3.58 9.48
N ALA A 175 -8.82 2.78 9.45
CA ALA A 175 -8.92 1.32 9.46
C ALA A 175 -9.60 0.81 10.75
N ASP A 176 -9.25 1.38 11.91
CA ASP A 176 -9.88 1.04 13.18
C ASP A 176 -11.41 1.32 13.17
N ILE A 177 -11.82 2.46 12.59
CA ILE A 177 -13.25 2.78 12.39
C ILE A 177 -13.91 1.77 11.44
N GLY A 178 -13.22 1.38 10.36
CA GLY A 178 -13.67 0.31 9.45
C GLY A 178 -13.84 -1.02 10.18
N GLY A 179 -12.89 -1.38 11.03
CA GLY A 179 -12.97 -2.58 11.88
C GLY A 179 -14.20 -2.59 12.80
N GLY A 180 -14.50 -1.45 13.44
CA GLY A 180 -15.72 -1.28 14.23
C GLY A 180 -16.99 -1.49 13.40
N ALA A 181 -17.02 -0.97 12.19
CA ALA A 181 -18.16 -1.15 11.27
C ALA A 181 -18.29 -2.61 10.79
N VAL A 182 -17.18 -3.33 10.58
CA VAL A 182 -17.23 -4.78 10.30
C VAL A 182 -17.88 -5.53 11.48
N VAL A 183 -17.42 -5.28 12.70
CA VAL A 183 -18.00 -5.95 13.90
C VAL A 183 -19.49 -5.65 14.02
N GLU A 184 -19.92 -4.40 13.79
CA GLU A 184 -21.33 -4.01 13.85
C GLU A 184 -22.19 -4.77 12.82
N ALA A 185 -21.67 -4.99 11.62
CA ALA A 185 -22.41 -5.61 10.49
C ALA A 185 -22.31 -7.14 10.47
N SER A 186 -21.38 -7.76 11.20
CA SER A 186 -21.09 -9.20 11.16
C SER A 186 -22.11 -10.02 11.98
N LEU A 187 -23.37 -10.00 11.54
CA LEU A 187 -24.46 -10.75 12.16
C LEU A 187 -24.73 -12.04 11.38
N VAL A 188 -25.10 -13.11 12.09
CA VAL A 188 -25.53 -14.36 11.45
C VAL A 188 -26.65 -14.09 10.45
N GLY A 189 -26.51 -14.61 9.23
CA GLY A 189 -27.40 -14.38 8.11
C GLY A 189 -27.06 -13.18 7.22
N THR A 190 -26.14 -12.29 7.63
CA THR A 190 -25.67 -11.19 6.79
C THR A 190 -24.73 -11.72 5.70
N PRO A 191 -24.91 -11.36 4.42
CA PRO A 191 -23.97 -11.70 3.36
C PRO A 191 -22.63 -10.96 3.53
N GLU A 192 -21.51 -11.62 3.17
CA GLU A 192 -20.16 -11.04 3.24
C GLU A 192 -20.06 -9.65 2.56
N HIS A 193 -20.65 -9.52 1.36
CA HIS A 193 -20.58 -8.26 0.62
C HIS A 193 -21.32 -7.11 1.32
N GLU A 194 -22.38 -7.37 2.10
CA GLU A 194 -23.08 -6.33 2.85
C GLU A 194 -22.21 -5.81 4.01
N VAL A 195 -21.49 -6.72 4.70
CA VAL A 195 -20.50 -6.31 5.72
C VAL A 195 -19.40 -5.45 5.09
N ALA A 196 -18.85 -5.90 3.95
CA ALA A 196 -17.79 -5.19 3.24
C ALA A 196 -18.24 -3.80 2.76
N LEU A 197 -19.45 -3.68 2.19
CA LEU A 197 -20.03 -2.42 1.74
C LEU A 197 -20.23 -1.44 2.91
N HIS A 198 -20.76 -1.92 4.03
CA HIS A 198 -20.98 -1.09 5.21
C HIS A 198 -19.67 -0.50 5.76
N ALA A 199 -18.65 -1.33 5.94
CA ALA A 199 -17.36 -0.89 6.45
C ALA A 199 -16.61 0.01 5.46
N THR A 200 -16.58 -0.32 4.17
CA THR A 200 -15.98 0.51 3.13
C THR A 200 -16.65 1.88 3.07
N ALA A 201 -17.98 1.94 3.07
CA ALA A 201 -18.71 3.21 3.05
C ALA A 201 -18.43 4.06 4.29
N THR A 202 -18.26 3.43 5.45
CA THR A 202 -17.91 4.11 6.71
C THR A 202 -16.52 4.74 6.62
N MET A 203 -15.50 3.98 6.15
CA MET A 203 -14.15 4.50 5.94
C MET A 203 -14.13 5.65 4.93
N VAL A 204 -14.77 5.49 3.77
CA VAL A 204 -14.82 6.51 2.71
C VAL A 204 -15.45 7.82 3.19
N ARG A 205 -16.54 7.76 3.98
CA ARG A 205 -17.16 8.96 4.56
C ARG A 205 -16.22 9.68 5.52
N GLU A 206 -15.49 8.95 6.32
CA GLU A 206 -14.54 9.55 7.25
C GLU A 206 -13.32 10.14 6.53
N ILE A 207 -12.80 9.48 5.49
CA ILE A 207 -11.76 10.03 4.62
C ILE A 207 -12.22 11.35 4.00
N ALA A 208 -13.41 11.38 3.39
CA ALA A 208 -13.96 12.58 2.78
C ALA A 208 -14.13 13.74 3.77
N ARG A 209 -14.43 13.44 5.04
CA ARG A 209 -14.55 14.45 6.10
C ARG A 209 -13.20 15.06 6.47
N ILE A 210 -12.13 14.24 6.54
CA ILE A 210 -10.79 14.68 6.97
C ILE A 210 -10.00 15.26 5.81
N TRP A 211 -10.10 14.67 4.62
CA TRP A 211 -9.41 15.08 3.40
C TRP A 211 -10.42 15.42 2.27
N PRO A 212 -11.07 16.59 2.30
CA PRO A 212 -12.11 16.95 1.32
C PRO A 212 -11.65 16.97 -0.14
N GLN A 213 -10.34 17.07 -0.38
CA GLN A 213 -9.73 17.02 -1.71
C GLN A 213 -9.00 15.70 -1.98
N GLY A 214 -9.06 14.74 -1.04
CA GLY A 214 -8.41 13.45 -1.17
C GLY A 214 -9.06 12.59 -2.25
N GLU A 215 -8.26 11.80 -2.95
CA GLU A 215 -8.76 10.75 -3.83
C GLU A 215 -9.32 9.60 -2.97
N LEU A 216 -10.51 9.14 -3.34
CA LEU A 216 -11.23 8.06 -2.62
C LEU A 216 -11.07 6.69 -3.30
N LEU A 217 -10.26 6.62 -4.34
CA LEU A 217 -9.97 5.37 -5.06
C LEU A 217 -9.33 4.35 -4.12
N ASP A 218 -9.67 3.08 -4.31
CA ASP A 218 -9.03 1.91 -3.67
C ASP A 218 -9.12 1.81 -2.14
N THR A 219 -10.06 2.50 -1.49
CA THR A 219 -10.45 2.16 -0.12
C THR A 219 -11.47 1.04 -0.15
N TRP A 220 -11.19 -0.08 0.52
CA TRP A 220 -12.05 -1.27 0.49
C TRP A 220 -11.95 -2.10 1.77
N THR A 221 -12.93 -2.98 1.94
CA THR A 221 -12.97 -3.99 3.00
C THR A 221 -13.01 -5.36 2.37
N TRP A 222 -12.13 -6.25 2.80
CA TRP A 222 -12.13 -7.65 2.40
C TRP A 222 -12.61 -8.50 3.56
N PHE A 223 -13.88 -8.84 3.55
CA PHE A 223 -14.52 -9.61 4.62
C PHE A 223 -14.86 -11.01 4.12
N GLN A 224 -14.47 -12.01 4.88
CA GLN A 224 -14.65 -13.43 4.54
C GLN A 224 -15.21 -14.17 5.75
N SER A 225 -15.97 -15.26 5.50
CA SER A 225 -16.59 -16.09 6.52
C SER A 225 -16.45 -17.58 6.23
N GLY A 226 -16.28 -18.39 7.28
CA GLY A 226 -16.16 -19.83 7.18
C GLY A 226 -15.07 -20.28 6.23
N ILE A 227 -15.40 -21.11 5.24
CA ILE A 227 -14.43 -21.65 4.27
C ILE A 227 -13.72 -20.55 3.45
N ASN A 228 -14.38 -19.41 3.21
CA ASN A 228 -13.78 -18.32 2.45
C ASN A 228 -12.58 -17.67 3.16
N THR A 229 -12.34 -17.98 4.42
CA THR A 229 -11.17 -17.49 5.16
C THR A 229 -9.89 -18.28 4.87
N ASP A 230 -9.96 -19.40 4.13
CA ASP A 230 -8.84 -20.29 3.83
C ASP A 230 -7.78 -19.69 2.88
N GLY A 231 -8.05 -18.51 2.33
CA GLY A 231 -7.11 -17.73 1.54
C GLY A 231 -7.27 -16.24 1.81
N ALA A 232 -6.16 -15.54 2.07
CA ALA A 232 -6.17 -14.11 2.35
C ALA A 232 -6.81 -13.28 1.21
N HIS A 233 -6.71 -13.78 -0.04
CA HIS A 233 -7.18 -13.09 -1.23
C HIS A 233 -8.44 -13.73 -1.85
N ASN A 234 -9.16 -14.54 -1.09
CA ASN A 234 -10.44 -15.07 -1.57
C ASN A 234 -11.45 -13.93 -1.74
N PRO A 235 -12.28 -13.97 -2.78
CA PRO A 235 -13.22 -12.91 -3.07
C PRO A 235 -14.26 -12.75 -1.96
N VAL A 236 -14.70 -11.53 -1.74
CA VAL A 236 -15.91 -11.23 -0.96
C VAL A 236 -17.12 -11.70 -1.75
N THR A 237 -17.94 -12.55 -1.16
CA THR A 237 -19.05 -13.23 -1.86
C THR A 237 -20.43 -12.87 -1.29
N SER A 238 -21.47 -13.56 -1.78
CA SER A 238 -22.81 -13.50 -1.19
C SER A 238 -23.05 -14.61 -0.15
N ARG A 239 -22.00 -15.33 0.27
CA ARG A 239 -22.11 -16.28 1.38
C ARG A 239 -22.65 -15.56 2.61
N LYS A 240 -23.61 -16.17 3.28
CA LYS A 240 -24.15 -15.66 4.54
C LYS A 240 -23.35 -16.21 5.71
N ILE A 241 -23.10 -15.37 6.68
CA ILE A 241 -22.46 -15.72 7.94
C ILE A 241 -23.35 -16.77 8.66
N GLU A 242 -22.73 -17.84 9.13
CA GLU A 242 -23.35 -18.88 9.95
C GLU A 242 -22.80 -18.83 11.40
N ALA A 243 -23.60 -19.28 12.36
CA ALA A 243 -23.15 -19.35 13.74
C ALA A 243 -21.95 -20.31 13.88
N GLY A 244 -20.89 -19.88 14.56
CA GLY A 244 -19.64 -20.62 14.69
C GLY A 244 -18.65 -20.42 13.56
N ASP A 245 -18.99 -19.64 12.52
CA ASP A 245 -18.02 -19.28 11.46
C ASP A 245 -16.81 -18.53 12.03
N ILE A 246 -15.64 -18.92 11.56
CA ILE A 246 -14.46 -18.06 11.59
C ILE A 246 -14.65 -16.93 10.59
N LEU A 247 -14.33 -15.71 10.98
CA LEU A 247 -14.48 -14.49 10.19
C LEU A 247 -13.13 -13.82 10.02
N SER A 248 -12.86 -13.31 8.84
CA SER A 248 -11.67 -12.52 8.54
C SER A 248 -12.08 -11.07 8.28
N LEU A 249 -11.76 -10.19 9.24
CA LEU A 249 -11.89 -8.75 9.12
C LEU A 249 -10.63 -8.20 8.46
N ASN A 250 -10.78 -7.53 7.31
CA ASN A 250 -9.66 -6.86 6.64
C ASN A 250 -10.13 -5.51 6.11
N CYS A 251 -9.56 -4.40 6.63
CA CYS A 251 -9.87 -3.03 6.24
C CYS A 251 -8.64 -2.36 5.65
N PHE A 252 -8.75 -1.84 4.43
CA PHE A 252 -7.66 -1.24 3.67
C PHE A 252 -8.02 0.17 3.19
N PRO A 253 -7.98 1.19 4.06
CA PRO A 253 -8.14 2.56 3.60
C PRO A 253 -6.91 3.02 2.81
N MET A 254 -7.16 3.80 1.75
CA MET A 254 -6.15 4.46 0.96
C MET A 254 -6.43 5.96 0.91
N VAL A 255 -5.43 6.77 1.25
CA VAL A 255 -5.51 8.23 1.17
C VAL A 255 -4.25 8.78 0.52
N ALA A 256 -4.41 9.59 -0.50
CA ALA A 256 -3.29 10.19 -1.24
C ALA A 256 -2.25 9.15 -1.71
N GLY A 257 -2.69 7.96 -2.08
CA GLY A 257 -1.86 6.85 -2.51
C GLY A 257 -1.16 6.08 -1.38
N TYR A 258 -1.36 6.41 -0.13
CA TYR A 258 -0.85 5.63 1.01
C TYR A 258 -1.89 4.63 1.48
N TYR A 259 -1.47 3.39 1.72
CA TYR A 259 -2.29 2.36 2.33
C TYR A 259 -1.93 2.13 3.78
N VAL A 260 -2.94 1.67 4.52
CA VAL A 260 -2.78 0.94 5.77
C VAL A 260 -3.66 -0.30 5.73
N ALA A 261 -3.46 -1.22 6.65
CA ALA A 261 -4.29 -2.40 6.81
C ALA A 261 -4.61 -2.64 8.29
N LEU A 262 -5.77 -3.20 8.51
CA LEU A 262 -6.19 -3.79 9.79
C LEU A 262 -6.76 -5.15 9.47
N GLU A 263 -6.21 -6.20 10.10
CA GLU A 263 -6.78 -7.54 9.97
C GLU A 263 -6.96 -8.18 11.35
N ARG A 264 -8.07 -8.91 11.51
CA ARG A 264 -8.39 -9.67 12.73
C ARG A 264 -9.14 -10.95 12.38
N THR A 265 -8.85 -11.97 13.16
CA THR A 265 -9.69 -13.18 13.24
C THR A 265 -10.80 -12.95 14.25
N LEU A 266 -12.03 -13.22 13.86
CA LEU A 266 -13.22 -13.14 14.73
C LEU A 266 -14.04 -14.42 14.57
N PHE A 267 -15.05 -14.63 15.44
CA PHE A 267 -15.99 -15.73 15.34
C PHE A 267 -17.42 -15.26 15.53
N ALA A 268 -18.33 -15.83 14.74
CA ALA A 268 -19.75 -15.52 14.81
C ALA A 268 -20.43 -16.28 15.96
N GLU A 269 -20.90 -15.55 16.96
CA GLU A 269 -21.63 -16.01 18.14
C GLU A 269 -20.85 -16.95 19.08
N HIS A 270 -20.06 -17.89 18.57
CA HIS A 270 -19.22 -18.82 19.35
C HIS A 270 -18.03 -19.34 18.54
N ALA A 271 -17.04 -19.88 19.25
CA ALA A 271 -15.90 -20.59 18.66
C ALA A 271 -15.74 -21.96 19.31
N SER A 272 -15.18 -22.94 18.60
CA SER A 272 -14.79 -24.22 19.20
C SER A 272 -13.50 -24.07 20.00
N ASP A 273 -13.23 -25.02 20.90
CA ASP A 273 -11.98 -25.04 21.69
C ASP A 273 -10.74 -25.06 20.79
N GLU A 274 -10.80 -25.77 19.67
CA GLU A 274 -9.70 -25.82 18.71
C GLU A 274 -9.50 -24.49 17.96
N HIS A 275 -10.59 -23.80 17.58
CA HIS A 275 -10.51 -22.44 17.06
C HIS A 275 -9.83 -21.48 18.04
N LEU A 276 -10.22 -21.56 19.32
CA LEU A 276 -9.62 -20.69 20.37
C LEU A 276 -8.14 -21.02 20.58
N ARG A 277 -7.77 -22.30 20.60
CA ARG A 277 -6.37 -22.74 20.73
C ARG A 277 -5.48 -22.22 19.59
N LEU A 278 -5.95 -22.37 18.35
CA LEU A 278 -5.20 -21.93 17.16
C LEU A 278 -5.10 -20.41 17.08
N TRP A 279 -6.18 -19.72 17.40
CA TRP A 279 -6.19 -18.26 17.48
C TRP A 279 -5.23 -17.74 18.56
N ASP A 280 -5.29 -18.28 19.77
CA ASP A 280 -4.42 -17.88 20.87
C ASP A 280 -2.94 -18.09 20.53
N PHE A 281 -2.63 -19.22 19.91
CA PHE A 281 -1.28 -19.49 19.48
C PHE A 281 -0.81 -18.52 18.36
N ASN A 282 -1.66 -18.20 17.39
CA ASN A 282 -1.35 -17.19 16.38
C ASN A 282 -1.12 -15.80 17.00
N CYS A 283 -1.87 -15.45 18.06
CA CYS A 283 -1.63 -14.23 18.84
C CYS A 283 -0.28 -14.25 19.57
N GLN A 284 0.15 -15.40 20.11
CA GLN A 284 1.49 -15.52 20.72
C GLN A 284 2.61 -15.28 19.71
N ILE A 285 2.46 -15.78 18.47
CA ILE A 285 3.40 -15.50 17.36
C ILE A 285 3.40 -14.00 17.04
N HIS A 286 2.22 -13.38 16.96
CA HIS A 286 2.06 -11.96 16.67
C HIS A 286 2.71 -11.09 17.77
N ASP A 287 2.48 -11.40 19.05
CA ASP A 287 3.07 -10.68 20.16
C ASP A 287 4.59 -10.82 20.17
N ARG A 288 5.11 -12.05 19.98
CA ARG A 288 6.54 -12.27 19.89
C ARG A 288 7.15 -11.53 18.70
N GLY A 289 6.48 -11.55 17.55
CA GLY A 289 6.91 -10.82 16.36
C GLY A 289 7.03 -9.32 16.62
N LYS A 290 6.08 -8.71 17.32
CA LYS A 290 6.15 -7.28 17.70
C LYS A 290 7.36 -6.99 18.60
N GLU A 291 7.72 -7.86 19.53
CA GLU A 291 8.91 -7.70 20.37
C GLU A 291 10.22 -7.73 19.56
N LEU A 292 10.25 -8.52 18.48
CA LEU A 292 11.44 -8.68 17.62
C LEU A 292 11.63 -7.49 16.64
N LEU A 293 10.62 -6.67 16.41
CA LEU A 293 10.70 -5.52 15.52
C LEU A 293 11.43 -4.34 16.17
N VAL A 294 12.74 -4.44 16.27
CA VAL A 294 13.60 -3.41 16.88
C VAL A 294 14.67 -2.93 15.89
N PRO A 295 15.21 -1.71 16.02
CA PRO A 295 16.31 -1.27 15.19
C PRO A 295 17.51 -2.20 15.32
N GLY A 296 18.11 -2.55 14.18
CA GLY A 296 19.22 -3.50 14.12
C GLY A 296 18.80 -4.96 13.94
N ALA A 297 17.53 -5.32 14.10
CA ALA A 297 17.04 -6.67 13.82
C ALA A 297 17.01 -6.93 12.31
N LYS A 298 17.36 -8.15 11.90
CA LYS A 298 17.35 -8.59 10.52
C LYS A 298 16.01 -9.30 10.21
N CYS A 299 15.39 -8.97 9.09
CA CYS A 299 14.10 -9.54 8.70
C CYS A 299 14.09 -11.06 8.64
N SER A 300 15.16 -11.67 8.08
CA SER A 300 15.30 -13.14 8.00
C SER A 300 15.47 -13.81 9.36
N ASP A 301 16.12 -13.17 10.33
CA ASP A 301 16.28 -13.72 11.68
C ASP A 301 14.95 -13.70 12.44
N ILE A 302 14.15 -12.64 12.28
CA ILE A 302 12.79 -12.57 12.82
C ILE A 302 11.95 -13.70 12.25
N ALA A 303 11.94 -13.87 10.92
CA ALA A 303 11.19 -14.95 10.27
C ALA A 303 11.60 -16.34 10.77
N LYS A 304 12.89 -16.56 10.97
CA LYS A 304 13.43 -17.84 11.46
C LYS A 304 12.93 -18.15 12.88
N GLU A 305 12.99 -17.19 13.79
CA GLU A 305 12.53 -17.40 15.16
C GLU A 305 11.02 -17.73 15.23
N LEU A 306 10.20 -16.99 14.46
CA LEU A 306 8.75 -17.25 14.39
C LEU A 306 8.44 -18.61 13.72
N ASN A 307 9.25 -19.06 12.75
CA ASN A 307 9.16 -20.40 12.19
C ASN A 307 9.42 -21.48 13.24
N GLU A 308 10.44 -21.31 14.09
CA GLU A 308 10.75 -22.26 15.15
C GLU A 308 9.58 -22.42 16.14
N MET A 309 8.87 -21.32 16.45
CA MET A 309 7.67 -21.37 17.29
C MET A 309 6.53 -22.17 16.61
N TYR A 310 6.24 -21.93 15.34
CA TYR A 310 5.23 -22.70 14.60
C TYR A 310 5.63 -24.17 14.45
N ALA A 311 6.89 -24.45 14.17
CA ALA A 311 7.40 -25.83 14.04
C ALA A 311 7.27 -26.63 15.35
N ALA A 312 7.45 -25.97 16.50
CA ALA A 312 7.29 -26.60 17.82
C ALA A 312 5.85 -27.07 18.11
N GLN A 313 4.86 -26.59 17.34
CA GLN A 313 3.45 -26.97 17.43
C GLN A 313 2.94 -27.73 16.21
N ASP A 314 3.84 -28.20 15.32
CA ASP A 314 3.52 -28.84 14.05
C ASP A 314 2.59 -27.99 13.15
N LEU A 315 2.71 -26.65 13.23
CA LEU A 315 1.87 -25.70 12.49
C LEU A 315 2.59 -25.00 11.34
N LEU A 316 3.91 -25.12 11.21
CA LEU A 316 4.67 -24.39 10.18
C LEU A 316 4.22 -24.72 8.75
N GLN A 317 3.77 -25.95 8.49
CA GLN A 317 3.24 -26.37 7.18
C GLN A 317 1.95 -25.63 6.79
N TYR A 318 1.27 -25.00 7.73
CA TYR A 318 0.03 -24.25 7.50
C TYR A 318 0.27 -22.75 7.37
N ARG A 319 1.51 -22.29 7.51
CA ARG A 319 1.86 -20.92 7.24
C ARG A 319 1.73 -20.62 5.73
N SER A 320 0.94 -19.63 5.39
CA SER A 320 0.61 -19.30 4.00
C SER A 320 1.34 -18.06 3.47
N PHE A 321 2.07 -17.32 4.33
CA PHE A 321 2.67 -16.03 4.01
C PHE A 321 3.97 -15.83 4.83
N GLY A 322 4.74 -14.76 4.57
CA GLY A 322 5.75 -14.25 5.51
C GLY A 322 5.11 -13.75 6.81
N TYR A 323 5.82 -12.91 7.56
CA TYR A 323 5.31 -12.41 8.84
C TYR A 323 5.02 -10.92 8.81
N GLY A 324 5.11 -10.29 7.66
CA GLY A 324 4.83 -8.88 7.48
C GLY A 324 5.59 -8.25 6.32
N HIS A 325 5.24 -7.02 6.02
CA HIS A 325 5.84 -6.23 4.94
C HIS A 325 5.80 -4.74 5.24
N SER A 326 6.52 -3.94 4.43
CA SER A 326 6.51 -2.48 4.54
C SER A 326 5.13 -1.88 4.26
N PHE A 327 4.88 -0.73 4.89
CA PHE A 327 3.73 0.13 4.60
C PHE A 327 4.18 1.49 4.08
N GLY A 328 3.39 2.07 3.17
CA GLY A 328 3.68 3.34 2.53
C GLY A 328 2.86 3.55 1.27
N VAL A 329 3.46 4.25 0.29
CA VAL A 329 2.79 4.57 -0.97
C VAL A 329 2.47 3.31 -1.76
N LEU A 330 1.18 3.09 -2.04
CA LEU A 330 0.64 1.99 -2.86
C LEU A 330 1.17 0.58 -2.50
N CYS A 331 1.46 0.35 -1.24
CA CYS A 331 2.14 -0.87 -0.77
C CYS A 331 1.37 -2.17 -1.04
N HIS A 332 0.04 -2.14 -1.21
CA HIS A 332 -0.76 -3.32 -1.53
C HIS A 332 -0.78 -3.70 -3.01
N TYR A 333 -0.38 -2.80 -3.91
CA TYR A 333 -0.37 -3.07 -5.34
C TYR A 333 1.02 -2.92 -5.96
N TYR A 334 1.55 -1.71 -6.00
CA TYR A 334 2.70 -1.38 -6.84
C TYR A 334 3.89 -0.84 -6.07
N GLY A 335 3.65 -0.29 -4.88
CA GLY A 335 4.68 0.42 -4.12
C GLY A 335 5.33 -0.39 -3.01
N ARG A 336 5.02 -1.70 -2.91
CA ARG A 336 5.60 -2.57 -1.88
C ARG A 336 7.12 -2.53 -1.97
N GLU A 337 7.76 -2.19 -0.88
CA GLU A 337 9.21 -2.23 -0.79
C GLU A 337 9.64 -3.68 -0.49
N ALA A 338 9.86 -4.46 -1.55
CA ALA A 338 10.24 -5.87 -1.46
C ALA A 338 11.55 -6.12 -0.69
N GLY A 339 12.36 -5.07 -0.49
CA GLY A 339 13.51 -5.08 0.40
C GLY A 339 13.15 -5.03 1.89
N LEU A 340 11.89 -4.87 2.27
CA LEU A 340 11.42 -4.86 3.66
C LEU A 340 10.20 -5.77 3.80
N GLU A 341 10.49 -7.06 3.85
CA GLU A 341 9.53 -8.13 4.12
C GLU A 341 10.10 -9.08 5.19
N LEU A 342 9.27 -9.52 6.11
CA LEU A 342 9.67 -10.45 7.18
C LEU A 342 9.62 -11.88 6.66
N ARG A 343 10.67 -12.24 5.88
CA ARG A 343 10.83 -13.54 5.22
C ARG A 343 12.27 -14.05 5.38
N GLU A 344 12.44 -15.33 5.18
CA GLU A 344 13.72 -16.05 5.32
C GLU A 344 14.82 -15.57 4.35
N ASP A 345 14.42 -15.03 3.20
CA ASP A 345 15.32 -14.57 2.13
C ASP A 345 15.51 -13.04 2.11
N CYS A 346 15.03 -12.34 3.13
CA CYS A 346 15.16 -10.88 3.24
C CYS A 346 16.19 -10.50 4.32
N ASP A 347 17.36 -10.06 3.88
CA ASP A 347 18.48 -9.70 4.75
C ASP A 347 18.48 -8.23 5.23
N THR A 348 17.41 -7.50 4.95
CA THR A 348 17.28 -6.10 5.39
C THR A 348 17.31 -6.00 6.90
N VAL A 349 18.12 -5.07 7.39
CA VAL A 349 18.19 -4.70 8.81
C VAL A 349 17.23 -3.56 9.06
N LEU A 350 16.43 -3.68 10.12
CA LEU A 350 15.44 -2.65 10.49
C LEU A 350 16.12 -1.37 10.97
N GLU A 351 15.63 -0.23 10.50
CA GLU A 351 16.13 1.10 10.83
C GLU A 351 14.99 2.00 11.32
N PRO A 352 15.27 2.98 12.19
CA PRO A 352 14.30 3.98 12.59
C PRO A 352 13.66 4.68 11.38
N GLY A 353 12.34 4.90 11.43
CA GLY A 353 11.55 5.44 10.33
C GLY A 353 10.98 4.40 9.37
N MET A 354 11.39 3.14 9.45
CA MET A 354 10.69 2.07 8.74
C MET A 354 9.31 1.83 9.35
N VAL A 355 8.32 1.55 8.48
CA VAL A 355 6.96 1.19 8.89
C VAL A 355 6.67 -0.19 8.33
N VAL A 356 6.33 -1.13 9.19
CA VAL A 356 6.20 -2.55 8.86
C VAL A 356 5.01 -3.17 9.58
N SER A 357 4.32 -4.13 8.94
CA SER A 357 3.33 -4.95 9.62
C SER A 357 3.97 -6.07 10.42
N MET A 358 3.26 -6.51 11.47
CA MET A 358 3.40 -7.85 12.04
C MET A 358 2.08 -8.59 11.76
N GLU A 359 2.16 -9.67 10.96
CA GLU A 359 1.01 -10.29 10.32
C GLU A 359 1.18 -11.81 10.18
N PRO A 360 1.35 -12.55 11.29
CA PRO A 360 1.41 -14.00 11.22
C PRO A 360 0.10 -14.60 10.72
N MET A 361 0.20 -15.55 9.78
CA MET A 361 -0.96 -16.14 9.12
C MET A 361 -0.80 -17.64 8.96
N ILE A 362 -1.80 -18.40 9.42
CA ILE A 362 -1.93 -19.84 9.17
C ILE A 362 -3.30 -20.17 8.59
N THR A 363 -3.35 -21.17 7.73
CA THR A 363 -4.58 -21.70 7.14
C THR A 363 -4.72 -23.18 7.46
N ILE A 364 -5.74 -23.53 8.23
CA ILE A 364 -6.04 -24.91 8.61
C ILE A 364 -7.01 -25.53 7.60
N PRO A 365 -6.66 -26.67 7.01
CA PRO A 365 -7.48 -27.31 5.98
C PRO A 365 -8.88 -27.68 6.45
N ASN A 366 -9.87 -27.62 5.55
CA ASN A 366 -11.29 -27.79 5.85
C ASN A 366 -11.68 -29.16 6.47
N HIS A 367 -10.85 -30.19 6.32
CA HIS A 367 -11.08 -31.51 6.91
C HIS A 367 -10.54 -31.66 8.35
N MET A 368 -9.93 -30.61 8.88
CA MET A 368 -9.33 -30.59 10.21
C MET A 368 -10.19 -29.77 11.19
N ALA A 369 -10.11 -30.10 12.47
CA ALA A 369 -10.69 -29.27 13.50
C ALA A 369 -10.04 -27.89 13.50
N GLY A 370 -10.80 -26.83 13.71
CA GLY A 370 -10.32 -25.46 13.64
C GLY A 370 -10.05 -24.95 12.21
N ALA A 371 -10.67 -25.56 11.19
CA ALA A 371 -10.51 -25.16 9.78
C ALA A 371 -10.78 -23.67 9.56
N GLY A 372 -9.94 -23.02 8.74
CA GLY A 372 -10.05 -21.61 8.36
C GLY A 372 -8.74 -20.89 8.42
N GLY A 373 -8.76 -19.60 8.09
CA GLY A 373 -7.58 -18.72 8.08
C GLY A 373 -7.50 -17.84 9.32
N TYR A 374 -6.40 -17.92 10.04
CA TYR A 374 -6.12 -17.12 11.25
C TYR A 374 -5.11 -16.03 10.90
N ARG A 375 -5.42 -14.80 11.25
CA ARG A 375 -4.54 -13.65 11.01
C ARG A 375 -4.78 -12.54 12.01
N GLU A 376 -3.70 -11.97 12.51
CA GLU A 376 -3.70 -10.76 13.32
C GLU A 376 -2.68 -9.81 12.68
N HIS A 377 -3.06 -8.57 12.45
CA HIS A 377 -2.23 -7.62 11.74
C HIS A 377 -2.19 -6.29 12.47
N ASP A 378 -1.00 -5.89 12.89
CA ASP A 378 -0.69 -4.56 13.41
C ASP A 378 0.37 -3.88 12.55
N ILE A 379 0.32 -2.55 12.50
CA ILE A 379 1.33 -1.72 11.86
C ILE A 379 2.22 -1.09 12.93
N LEU A 380 3.53 -1.22 12.75
CA LEU A 380 4.53 -0.73 13.69
C LEU A 380 5.49 0.24 13.00
N VAL A 381 5.81 1.31 13.71
CA VAL A 381 6.87 2.24 13.34
C VAL A 381 8.13 1.87 14.11
N ILE A 382 9.22 1.60 13.40
CA ILE A 382 10.53 1.38 14.02
C ILE A 382 11.06 2.73 14.52
N THR A 383 11.46 2.78 15.78
CA THR A 383 11.96 3.98 16.45
C THR A 383 13.41 3.76 16.91
N GLU A 384 14.09 4.78 17.40
CA GLU A 384 15.47 4.67 17.92
C GLU A 384 15.58 3.66 19.10
N GLY A 385 14.51 3.51 19.90
CA GLY A 385 14.52 2.67 21.10
C GLY A 385 13.74 1.36 21.00
N GLY A 386 13.24 1.01 19.80
CA GLY A 386 12.41 -0.19 19.62
C GLY A 386 11.37 0.02 18.53
N ASN A 387 10.10 -0.23 18.84
CA ASN A 387 9.00 0.04 17.91
C ASN A 387 7.83 0.72 18.65
N ARG A 388 6.90 1.19 17.83
CA ARG A 388 5.63 1.73 18.33
C ARG A 388 4.49 1.20 17.47
N ASN A 389 3.61 0.40 18.07
CA ASN A 389 2.38 -0.04 17.41
C ASN A 389 1.46 1.16 17.22
N ILE A 390 0.98 1.37 15.99
CA ILE A 390 0.08 2.47 15.63
C ILE A 390 -1.34 2.00 15.32
N THR A 391 -1.60 0.69 15.29
CA THR A 391 -2.94 0.12 15.19
C THR A 391 -3.65 0.25 16.54
N GLY A 392 -4.81 0.87 16.55
CA GLY A 392 -5.60 1.11 17.76
C GLY A 392 -6.78 0.17 17.93
N PHE A 393 -7.08 -0.67 16.94
CA PHE A 393 -8.19 -1.61 17.01
C PHE A 393 -7.90 -2.71 18.03
N PRO A 394 -8.83 -2.97 18.95
CA PRO A 394 -8.61 -3.94 20.01
C PRO A 394 -8.50 -5.37 19.48
N TYR A 395 -7.68 -6.18 20.16
CA TYR A 395 -7.70 -7.61 20.03
C TYR A 395 -7.53 -8.27 21.39
N GLY A 396 -8.01 -9.49 21.55
CA GLY A 396 -8.03 -10.20 22.81
C GLY A 396 -9.27 -11.09 22.91
N PRO A 397 -9.31 -12.02 23.86
CA PRO A 397 -10.42 -12.96 24.00
C PRO A 397 -11.80 -12.29 24.13
N GLU A 398 -11.86 -11.12 24.78
CA GLU A 398 -13.07 -10.33 24.97
C GLU A 398 -13.60 -9.65 23.71
N HIS A 399 -12.78 -9.55 22.65
CA HIS A 399 -13.13 -8.93 21.36
C HIS A 399 -13.31 -9.95 20.25
N LEU A 400 -13.03 -11.24 20.52
CA LEU A 400 -12.95 -12.30 19.53
C LEU A 400 -14.33 -12.76 19.01
N ILE A 401 -15.31 -12.79 19.90
CA ILE A 401 -16.65 -13.28 19.58
C ILE A 401 -17.57 -12.12 19.23
N VAL A 402 -18.03 -12.11 17.99
CA VAL A 402 -19.05 -11.17 17.53
C VAL A 402 -20.42 -11.72 17.91
N ALA A 403 -20.95 -11.25 19.04
CA ALA A 403 -22.29 -11.55 19.46
C ALA A 403 -23.26 -10.54 18.85
N GLY A 404 -24.12 -10.99 17.94
CA GLY A 404 -25.10 -10.13 17.31
C GLY A 404 -26.07 -9.53 18.30
N LYS A 405 -26.03 -8.21 18.47
CA LYS A 405 -27.19 -7.51 19.02
C LYS A 405 -28.28 -7.53 17.95
N ARG A 406 -29.20 -8.50 18.00
CA ARG A 406 -30.47 -8.34 17.28
C ARG A 406 -31.07 -7.01 17.72
N LYS A 407 -31.14 -6.01 16.82
CA LYS A 407 -32.09 -4.92 17.02
C LYS A 407 -33.43 -5.60 17.16
N ALA A 408 -34.06 -5.44 18.33
CA ALA A 408 -35.45 -5.80 18.48
C ALA A 408 -36.19 -5.10 17.33
N ALA A 409 -36.91 -5.89 16.53
CA ALA A 409 -37.76 -5.36 15.47
C ALA A 409 -38.79 -4.44 16.15
N GLU A 410 -38.68 -3.13 15.93
CA GLU A 410 -39.75 -2.18 16.17
C GLU A 410 -40.79 -2.28 15.04
#